data_8cc599898e9e7e703c1d587d3e77a665
#
_entry.id   8cc599898e9e7e703c1d587d3e77a665
#
_cell.length_a   1.000
_cell.length_b   1.000
_cell.length_c   1.000
_cell.angle_alpha   90.00
_cell.angle_beta   90.00
_cell.angle_gamma   90.00
#
_symmetry.space_group_name_H-M   'P 1'
#
loop_
_entity.id
_entity.type
_entity.pdbx_description
1 polymer ?
#
loop_
_entity_poly.entity_id
_entity_poly.type
_entity_poly.pdbx_seq_one_letter_code
_entity_poly.pdbx_strand_id
1 'polypeptide(L)'
;MEPPKRISFFDGRLLTAEDLTAEQDYFLGRLRRHNRLLHGYGVVQGLHVSVTGNTTAPSVTVVPGYAVDPLGHEICVCSAIVLPVPQKGTSLHVVICYRECPTDLVPVPSDPAEPDSEMKPSRIADTFELLLSATWPQRRADPCGEVTGGASGVPLARLLFSRRRWQVDRRFRVPRAH
;
A
#
# COMPACT_ATOMS: atom_id res chain seq x y z
N MET A 1 23.05 10.73 10.93
CA MET A 1 21.87 9.86 11.16
C MET A 1 22.04 9.23 12.53
N GLU A 2 21.15 9.51 13.47
CA GLU A 2 21.20 8.92 14.81
C GLU A 2 20.78 7.43 14.74
N PRO A 3 21.44 6.53 15.51
CA PRO A 3 21.03 5.13 15.53
C PRO A 3 19.63 4.98 16.15
N PRO A 4 18.80 4.07 15.65
CA PRO A 4 17.46 3.86 16.19
C PRO A 4 17.54 3.36 17.63
N LYS A 5 16.77 3.96 18.52
CA LYS A 5 16.70 3.59 19.94
C LYS A 5 15.37 2.84 20.17
N ARG A 6 15.44 1.79 20.97
CA ARG A 6 14.25 1.09 21.49
C ARG A 6 13.98 1.46 22.92
N ILE A 7 12.75 1.30 23.36
CA ILE A 7 12.39 1.55 24.75
C ILE A 7 12.98 0.45 25.64
N SER A 8 13.48 0.86 26.83
CA SER A 8 13.90 -0.06 27.88
C SER A 8 12.84 -0.09 28.97
N PHE A 9 12.28 -1.27 29.20
CA PHE A 9 11.28 -1.49 30.23
C PHE A 9 11.98 -1.89 31.56
N PHE A 10 11.47 -1.36 32.68
CA PHE A 10 11.92 -1.72 34.01
C PHE A 10 10.75 -1.58 34.98
N ASP A 11 10.81 -2.27 36.11
CA ASP A 11 9.74 -2.26 37.12
C ASP A 11 9.51 -0.85 37.69
N GLY A 12 8.23 -0.43 37.74
CA GLY A 12 7.84 0.90 38.18
C GLY A 12 7.86 1.98 37.11
N ARG A 13 8.26 1.68 35.86
CA ARG A 13 8.13 2.63 34.77
C ARG A 13 6.68 2.83 34.36
N LEU A 14 6.22 4.07 34.35
CA LEU A 14 4.95 4.43 33.72
C LEU A 14 5.08 4.34 32.20
N LEU A 15 4.13 3.66 31.55
CA LEU A 15 4.03 3.57 30.10
C LEU A 15 2.98 4.53 29.58
N THR A 16 3.37 5.29 28.57
CA THR A 16 2.47 6.20 27.85
C THR A 16 2.09 5.62 26.48
N ALA A 17 1.07 6.18 25.83
CA ALA A 17 0.73 5.81 24.44
C ALA A 17 1.90 6.10 23.48
N GLU A 18 2.67 7.17 23.74
CA GLU A 18 3.86 7.53 22.98
C GLU A 18 4.96 6.45 23.09
N ASP A 19 5.18 5.90 24.29
CA ASP A 19 6.15 4.81 24.50
C ASP A 19 5.74 3.57 23.70
N LEU A 20 4.46 3.21 23.71
CA LEU A 20 3.95 2.05 22.97
C LEU A 20 4.07 2.27 21.45
N THR A 21 3.75 3.45 20.96
CA THR A 21 3.91 3.83 19.56
C THR A 21 5.38 3.78 19.13
N ALA A 22 6.29 4.34 19.94
CA ALA A 22 7.71 4.33 19.64
C ALA A 22 8.29 2.91 19.58
N GLU A 23 7.78 1.98 20.38
CA GLU A 23 8.17 0.57 20.31
C GLU A 23 7.69 -0.10 19.02
N GLN A 24 6.44 0.16 18.60
CA GLN A 24 5.92 -0.31 17.32
C GLN A 24 6.75 0.25 16.15
N ASP A 25 7.01 1.55 16.13
CA ASP A 25 7.78 2.23 15.08
C ASP A 25 9.20 1.69 14.97
N TYR A 26 9.83 1.34 16.10
CA TYR A 26 11.14 0.73 16.12
C TYR A 26 11.14 -0.61 15.36
N PHE A 27 10.19 -1.50 15.62
CA PHE A 27 10.12 -2.81 14.97
C PHE A 27 9.67 -2.70 13.51
N LEU A 28 8.66 -1.88 13.21
CA LEU A 28 8.25 -1.60 11.84
C LEU A 28 9.40 -1.03 11.01
N GLY A 29 10.13 -0.06 11.56
CA GLY A 29 11.29 0.53 10.89
C GLY A 29 12.43 -0.46 10.66
N ARG A 30 12.65 -1.42 11.57
CA ARG A 30 13.61 -2.51 11.36
C ARG A 30 13.18 -3.47 10.27
N LEU A 31 11.92 -3.89 10.28
CA LEU A 31 11.35 -4.79 9.27
C LEU A 31 11.40 -4.16 7.88
N ARG A 32 10.93 -2.92 7.74
CA ARG A 32 10.98 -2.17 6.47
C ARG A 32 12.41 -2.01 5.95
N ARG A 33 13.37 -1.75 6.83
CA ARG A 33 14.79 -1.70 6.47
C ARG A 33 15.33 -3.05 6.03
N HIS A 34 14.99 -4.12 6.74
CA HIS A 34 15.34 -5.50 6.40
C HIS A 34 14.83 -5.85 4.99
N ASN A 35 13.54 -5.66 4.75
CA ASN A 35 12.91 -5.92 3.46
C ASN A 35 13.63 -5.16 2.33
N ARG A 36 13.83 -3.85 2.50
CA ARG A 36 14.43 -2.99 1.49
C ARG A 36 15.89 -3.35 1.18
N LEU A 37 16.70 -3.65 2.21
CA LEU A 37 18.14 -3.83 2.03
C LEU A 37 18.53 -5.27 1.67
N LEU A 38 17.76 -6.27 2.12
CA LEU A 38 18.08 -7.68 1.88
C LEU A 38 17.26 -8.29 0.74
N HIS A 39 16.01 -7.86 0.56
CA HIS A 39 15.11 -8.41 -0.46
C HIS A 39 14.88 -7.46 -1.63
N GLY A 40 15.16 -6.17 -1.46
CA GLY A 40 14.85 -5.15 -2.45
C GLY A 40 13.36 -4.85 -2.52
N TYR A 41 12.86 -4.50 -3.70
CA TYR A 41 11.45 -4.21 -3.93
C TYR A 41 10.92 -4.90 -5.19
N GLY A 42 9.63 -5.14 -5.22
CA GLY A 42 8.96 -5.72 -6.37
C GLY A 42 7.95 -6.80 -5.98
N VAL A 43 7.53 -7.56 -6.97
CA VAL A 43 6.64 -8.70 -6.77
C VAL A 43 7.43 -9.87 -6.21
N VAL A 44 6.99 -10.39 -5.07
CA VAL A 44 7.53 -11.61 -4.46
C VAL A 44 6.84 -12.83 -5.07
N GLN A 45 5.49 -12.81 -5.08
CA GLN A 45 4.68 -13.94 -5.54
C GLN A 45 3.36 -13.44 -6.15
N GLY A 46 2.83 -14.15 -7.12
CA GLY A 46 1.52 -13.85 -7.72
C GLY A 46 1.46 -12.50 -8.42
N LEU A 47 0.39 -11.75 -8.22
CA LEU A 47 0.13 -10.40 -8.76
C LEU A 47 0.18 -10.33 -10.30
N HIS A 48 -0.08 -11.46 -10.96
CA HIS A 48 -0.14 -11.47 -12.43
C HIS A 48 -1.31 -10.64 -12.92
N VAL A 49 -1.03 -9.84 -13.95
CA VAL A 49 -2.00 -8.94 -14.56
C VAL A 49 -2.47 -9.51 -15.89
N SER A 50 -3.77 -9.57 -16.08
CA SER A 50 -4.40 -9.94 -17.34
C SER A 50 -5.45 -8.91 -17.74
N VAL A 51 -5.61 -8.72 -19.06
CA VAL A 51 -6.71 -7.89 -19.60
C VAL A 51 -7.90 -8.82 -19.84
N THR A 52 -9.03 -8.45 -19.31
CA THR A 52 -10.31 -9.16 -19.39
C THR A 52 -11.40 -8.23 -19.90
N GLY A 53 -12.60 -8.74 -20.12
CA GLY A 53 -13.70 -7.96 -20.68
C GLY A 53 -13.65 -7.87 -22.22
N ASN A 54 -14.56 -7.08 -22.77
CA ASN A 54 -14.69 -6.85 -24.21
C ASN A 54 -14.20 -5.45 -24.62
N THR A 55 -14.26 -5.10 -25.90
CA THR A 55 -13.82 -3.80 -26.40
C THR A 55 -14.65 -2.61 -25.91
N THR A 56 -15.89 -2.83 -25.45
CA THR A 56 -16.78 -1.81 -24.92
C THR A 56 -16.65 -1.63 -23.41
N ALA A 57 -16.25 -2.69 -22.69
CA ALA A 57 -16.04 -2.69 -21.24
C ALA A 57 -14.74 -3.45 -20.89
N PRO A 58 -13.56 -2.91 -21.28
CA PRO A 58 -12.31 -3.54 -20.94
C PRO A 58 -12.01 -3.43 -19.45
N SER A 59 -11.43 -4.47 -18.89
CA SER A 59 -11.01 -4.51 -17.49
C SER A 59 -9.66 -5.19 -17.35
N VAL A 60 -9.02 -4.96 -16.22
CA VAL A 60 -7.78 -5.60 -15.81
C VAL A 60 -8.07 -6.42 -14.58
N THR A 61 -7.61 -7.65 -14.58
CA THR A 61 -7.64 -8.53 -13.41
C THR A 61 -6.23 -8.70 -12.88
N VAL A 62 -6.06 -8.47 -11.58
CA VAL A 62 -4.84 -8.76 -10.82
C VAL A 62 -5.13 -9.93 -9.90
N VAL A 63 -4.37 -11.01 -10.03
CA VAL A 63 -4.55 -12.20 -9.18
C VAL A 63 -3.93 -11.98 -7.79
N PRO A 64 -4.33 -12.77 -6.78
CA PRO A 64 -3.74 -12.71 -5.45
C PRO A 64 -2.22 -12.83 -5.48
N GLY A 65 -1.56 -12.24 -4.49
CA GLY A 65 -0.12 -12.29 -4.38
C GLY A 65 0.46 -11.33 -3.38
N TYR A 66 1.78 -11.19 -3.42
CA TYR A 66 2.56 -10.48 -2.44
C TYR A 66 3.65 -9.62 -3.10
N ALA A 67 3.85 -8.43 -2.61
CA ALA A 67 4.89 -7.52 -3.07
C ALA A 67 5.53 -6.76 -1.89
N VAL A 68 6.74 -6.25 -2.13
CA VAL A 68 7.42 -5.30 -1.24
C VAL A 68 7.63 -4.00 -2.00
N ASP A 69 7.23 -2.88 -1.42
CA ASP A 69 7.41 -1.58 -2.03
C ASP A 69 8.85 -1.05 -1.84
N PRO A 70 9.27 0.03 -2.54
CA PRO A 70 10.60 0.61 -2.39
C PRO A 70 10.93 1.16 -0.99
N LEU A 71 9.95 1.32 -0.12
CA LEU A 71 10.14 1.73 1.28
C LEU A 71 10.24 0.53 2.24
N GLY A 72 9.96 -0.69 1.73
CA GLY A 72 10.02 -1.93 2.49
C GLY A 72 8.68 -2.34 3.10
N HIS A 73 7.57 -1.67 2.73
CA HIS A 73 6.24 -2.09 3.15
C HIS A 73 5.83 -3.36 2.42
N GLU A 74 5.17 -4.23 3.14
CA GLU A 74 4.61 -5.46 2.61
C GLU A 74 3.19 -5.23 2.10
N ILE A 75 2.90 -5.73 0.91
CA ILE A 75 1.59 -5.58 0.26
C ILE A 75 1.03 -6.97 -0.01
N CYS A 76 -0.06 -7.32 0.68
CA CYS A 76 -0.74 -8.60 0.53
C CYS A 76 -2.08 -8.42 -0.17
N VAL A 77 -2.25 -9.05 -1.33
CA VAL A 77 -3.50 -9.10 -2.07
C VAL A 77 -4.11 -10.48 -1.90
N CYS A 78 -5.12 -10.60 -1.04
CA CYS A 78 -5.72 -11.88 -0.66
C CYS A 78 -6.72 -12.42 -1.70
N SER A 79 -7.31 -11.57 -2.54
CA SER A 79 -8.30 -11.94 -3.53
C SER A 79 -8.06 -11.25 -4.86
N ALA A 80 -8.57 -11.84 -5.96
CA ALA A 80 -8.45 -11.24 -7.28
C ALA A 80 -9.21 -9.91 -7.35
N ILE A 81 -8.61 -8.90 -7.98
CA ILE A 81 -9.17 -7.56 -8.12
C ILE A 81 -9.38 -7.27 -9.59
N VAL A 82 -10.56 -6.73 -9.90
CA VAL A 82 -10.92 -6.31 -11.25
C VAL A 82 -11.09 -4.80 -11.28
N LEU A 83 -10.35 -4.13 -12.16
CA LEU A 83 -10.42 -2.70 -12.37
C LEU A 83 -10.91 -2.39 -13.79
N PRO A 84 -11.86 -1.46 -13.96
CA PRO A 84 -12.23 -0.98 -15.28
C PRO A 84 -11.08 -0.21 -15.92
N VAL A 85 -10.89 -0.39 -17.22
CA VAL A 85 -9.88 0.33 -18.02
C VAL A 85 -10.58 1.28 -18.98
N PRO A 86 -10.02 2.47 -19.28
CA PRO A 86 -10.60 3.36 -20.28
C PRO A 86 -10.76 2.67 -21.65
N GLN A 87 -11.83 2.99 -22.37
CA GLN A 87 -12.08 2.40 -23.70
C GLN A 87 -11.02 2.78 -24.73
N LYS A 88 -10.32 3.90 -24.52
CA LYS A 88 -9.30 4.43 -25.44
C LYS A 88 -8.08 4.90 -24.63
N GLY A 89 -6.93 4.87 -25.24
CA GLY A 89 -5.69 5.34 -24.64
C GLY A 89 -4.49 4.98 -25.52
N THR A 90 -3.29 5.18 -24.98
CA THR A 90 -2.02 4.77 -25.61
C THR A 90 -1.33 3.71 -24.78
N SER A 91 -1.03 4.06 -23.55
CA SER A 91 -0.43 3.14 -22.58
C SER A 91 -0.88 3.48 -21.16
N LEU A 92 -0.93 2.46 -20.29
CA LEU A 92 -1.22 2.61 -18.87
C LEU A 92 -0.28 1.71 -18.09
N HIS A 93 0.14 2.17 -16.91
CA HIS A 93 0.81 1.35 -15.92
C HIS A 93 -0.21 0.88 -14.87
N VAL A 94 -0.16 -0.40 -14.54
CA VAL A 94 -0.85 -0.97 -13.38
C VAL A 94 0.14 -0.95 -12.23
N VAL A 95 -0.18 -0.22 -11.17
CA VAL A 95 0.72 -0.02 -10.03
C VAL A 95 -0.04 -0.32 -8.76
N ILE A 96 0.59 -1.04 -7.84
CA ILE A 96 0.07 -1.27 -6.50
C ILE A 96 0.87 -0.43 -5.50
N CYS A 97 0.18 0.27 -4.62
CA CYS A 97 0.76 1.12 -3.60
C CYS A 97 0.29 0.67 -2.22
N TYR A 98 1.20 0.61 -1.25
CA TYR A 98 0.86 0.40 0.14
C TYR A 98 0.04 1.57 0.70
N ARG A 99 -0.90 1.26 1.59
CA ARG A 99 -1.71 2.22 2.34
C ARG A 99 -1.91 1.75 3.76
N GLU A 100 -1.92 2.67 4.70
CA GLU A 100 -2.40 2.48 6.06
C GLU A 100 -3.78 3.13 6.17
N CYS A 101 -4.71 2.45 6.80
CA CYS A 101 -6.06 2.97 7.00
C CYS A 101 -6.45 2.84 8.47
N PRO A 102 -6.68 3.96 9.18
CA PRO A 102 -7.22 3.94 10.53
C PRO A 102 -8.61 3.31 10.56
N THR A 103 -8.83 2.35 11.47
CA THR A 103 -10.08 1.57 11.58
C THR A 103 -10.51 1.43 13.03
N ASP A 104 -11.68 0.79 13.21
CA ASP A 104 -12.22 0.42 14.53
C ASP A 104 -12.34 1.63 15.46
N LEU A 105 -13.24 2.55 15.10
CA LEU A 105 -13.50 3.73 15.88
C LEU A 105 -14.04 3.36 17.27
N VAL A 106 -13.45 3.92 18.31
CA VAL A 106 -13.87 3.77 19.71
C VAL A 106 -14.14 5.13 20.33
N PRO A 107 -15.11 5.25 21.23
CA PRO A 107 -15.33 6.49 21.96
C PRO A 107 -14.15 6.76 22.92
N VAL A 108 -13.64 7.97 22.88
CA VAL A 108 -12.64 8.42 23.86
C VAL A 108 -13.41 8.99 25.05
N PRO A 109 -13.10 8.58 26.30
CA PRO A 109 -13.68 9.20 27.47
C PRO A 109 -13.34 10.68 27.47
N SER A 110 -14.33 11.52 27.20
CA SER A 110 -14.27 12.97 27.34
C SER A 110 -14.72 13.37 28.76
N ASP A 111 -14.45 14.62 29.14
CA ASP A 111 -14.91 15.19 30.38
C ASP A 111 -16.43 14.95 30.56
N PRO A 112 -16.91 14.53 31.75
CA PRO A 112 -18.33 14.31 32.00
C PRO A 112 -19.24 15.51 31.67
N ALA A 113 -18.66 16.71 31.46
CA ALA A 113 -19.36 17.92 31.06
C ALA A 113 -19.61 18.07 29.55
N GLU A 114 -18.96 17.24 28.68
CA GLU A 114 -19.19 17.30 27.24
C GLU A 114 -19.87 16.00 26.76
N PRO A 115 -21.13 16.06 26.30
CA PRO A 115 -21.90 14.87 25.90
C PRO A 115 -21.47 14.24 24.57
N ASP A 116 -20.62 14.89 23.77
CA ASP A 116 -20.15 14.39 22.50
C ASP A 116 -18.82 13.64 22.67
N SER A 117 -18.90 12.32 22.76
CA SER A 117 -17.71 11.45 22.78
C SER A 117 -16.97 11.55 21.44
N GLU A 118 -15.77 12.10 21.44
CA GLU A 118 -14.89 12.06 20.28
C GLU A 118 -14.58 10.59 19.93
N MET A 119 -14.79 10.22 18.67
CA MET A 119 -14.47 8.89 18.17
C MET A 119 -13.05 8.88 17.59
N LYS A 120 -12.19 7.98 18.09
CA LYS A 120 -10.83 7.81 17.58
C LYS A 120 -10.60 6.39 17.05
N PRO A 121 -9.80 6.23 15.99
CA PRO A 121 -9.44 4.92 15.51
C PRO A 121 -8.56 4.19 16.55
N SER A 122 -8.89 2.95 16.82
CA SER A 122 -8.14 2.10 17.74
C SER A 122 -7.19 1.12 17.03
N ARG A 123 -7.29 1.03 15.71
CA ARG A 123 -6.45 0.15 14.89
C ARG A 123 -6.02 0.86 13.60
N ILE A 124 -4.92 0.39 13.04
CA ILE A 124 -4.44 0.73 11.70
C ILE A 124 -4.43 -0.56 10.90
N ALA A 125 -5.14 -0.58 9.77
CA ALA A 125 -5.14 -1.70 8.85
C ALA A 125 -4.14 -1.45 7.73
N ASP A 126 -3.26 -2.42 7.49
CA ASP A 126 -2.42 -2.46 6.30
C ASP A 126 -3.30 -2.80 5.10
N THR A 127 -3.29 -1.94 4.11
CA THR A 127 -4.09 -2.09 2.90
C THR A 127 -3.29 -1.65 1.67
N PHE A 128 -3.93 -1.56 0.53
CA PHE A 128 -3.28 -1.13 -0.69
C PHE A 128 -4.25 -0.40 -1.62
N GLU A 129 -3.68 0.33 -2.55
CA GLU A 129 -4.40 0.95 -3.66
C GLU A 129 -3.83 0.45 -4.99
N LEU A 130 -4.72 0.07 -5.92
CA LEU A 130 -4.36 -0.24 -7.31
C LEU A 130 -4.66 0.95 -8.19
N LEU A 131 -3.64 1.42 -8.91
CA LEU A 131 -3.71 2.59 -9.77
C LEU A 131 -3.50 2.19 -11.23
N LEU A 132 -4.32 2.79 -12.11
CA LEU A 132 -4.10 2.81 -13.55
C LEU A 132 -3.66 4.22 -13.93
N SER A 133 -2.42 4.39 -14.37
CA SER A 133 -1.86 5.71 -14.70
C SER A 133 -1.14 5.72 -16.03
N ALA A 134 -1.34 6.77 -16.82
CA ALA A 134 -0.61 6.99 -18.07
C ALA A 134 0.87 7.37 -17.81
N THR A 135 1.12 7.99 -16.68
CA THR A 135 2.46 8.35 -16.20
C THR A 135 2.76 7.59 -14.91
N TRP A 136 4.03 7.55 -14.50
CA TRP A 136 4.37 7.00 -13.19
C TRP A 136 3.57 7.77 -12.11
N PRO A 137 2.85 7.07 -11.21
CA PRO A 137 1.96 7.73 -10.28
C PRO A 137 2.76 8.68 -9.37
N GLN A 138 2.44 9.95 -9.50
CA GLN A 138 2.84 10.97 -8.53
C GLN A 138 1.82 10.96 -7.39
N ARG A 139 2.26 11.40 -6.21
CA ARG A 139 1.47 11.49 -4.98
C ARG A 139 0.01 11.86 -5.22
N ARG A 140 -0.91 11.00 -4.81
CA ARG A 140 -2.31 11.37 -4.59
C ARG A 140 -2.58 11.50 -3.09
N ALA A 141 -3.53 12.36 -2.73
CA ALA A 141 -4.05 12.39 -1.38
C ALA A 141 -4.64 11.04 -1.01
N ASP A 142 -4.32 10.54 0.18
CA ASP A 142 -4.81 9.28 0.68
C ASP A 142 -6.34 9.36 0.89
N PRO A 143 -7.14 8.40 0.42
CA PRO A 143 -8.55 8.35 0.75
C PRO A 143 -8.83 8.21 2.26
N CYS A 144 -7.86 7.76 3.04
CA CYS A 144 -7.94 7.69 4.51
C CYS A 144 -7.44 8.97 5.21
N GLY A 145 -7.03 10.02 4.48
CA GLY A 145 -6.72 11.34 5.02
C GLY A 145 -5.30 11.56 5.54
N GLU A 146 -4.48 10.53 5.66
CA GLU A 146 -3.08 10.67 6.10
C GLU A 146 -2.09 10.50 4.95
N VAL A 147 -1.09 11.38 4.89
CA VAL A 147 -0.03 11.32 3.89
C VAL A 147 1.13 10.50 4.43
N THR A 148 1.01 9.19 4.39
CA THR A 148 2.12 8.30 4.71
C THR A 148 2.89 7.97 3.44
N GLY A 149 4.12 8.44 3.37
CA GLY A 149 5.12 8.03 2.38
C GLY A 149 4.96 8.61 0.97
N GLY A 150 6.06 8.84 0.31
CA GLY A 150 6.14 9.21 -1.12
C GLY A 150 5.55 8.13 -2.02
N ALA A 151 5.18 8.51 -3.24
CA ALA A 151 4.62 7.61 -4.26
C ALA A 151 5.58 6.49 -4.65
N SER A 152 5.64 5.46 -3.81
CA SER A 152 6.47 4.27 -3.97
C SER A 152 5.60 3.07 -4.30
N GLY A 153 5.02 3.06 -5.50
CA GLY A 153 4.27 1.89 -5.95
C GLY A 153 5.17 0.84 -6.59
N VAL A 154 4.70 -0.41 -6.58
CA VAL A 154 5.28 -1.50 -7.34
C VAL A 154 4.55 -1.62 -8.68
N PRO A 155 5.24 -1.47 -9.82
CA PRO A 155 4.62 -1.65 -11.13
C PRO A 155 4.38 -3.14 -11.36
N LEU A 156 3.14 -3.49 -11.64
CA LEU A 156 2.73 -4.86 -11.92
C LEU A 156 2.71 -5.18 -13.43
N ALA A 157 2.33 -4.18 -14.24
CA ALA A 157 2.28 -4.34 -15.69
C ALA A 157 2.27 -2.98 -16.38
N ARG A 158 2.65 -2.99 -17.67
CA ARG A 158 2.31 -1.94 -18.62
C ARG A 158 1.29 -2.47 -19.61
N LEU A 159 0.23 -1.71 -19.84
CA LEU A 159 -0.79 -1.98 -20.84
C LEU A 159 -0.55 -1.11 -22.06
N LEU A 160 -0.72 -1.66 -23.23
CA LEU A 160 -0.66 -0.96 -24.50
C LEU A 160 -2.00 -1.06 -25.20
N PHE A 161 -2.49 0.07 -25.73
CA PHE A 161 -3.70 0.09 -26.56
C PHE A 161 -3.33 -0.08 -28.02
N SER A 162 -3.67 -1.22 -28.60
CA SER A 162 -3.37 -1.57 -30.00
C SER A 162 -4.53 -2.33 -30.62
N ARG A 163 -4.82 -2.08 -31.90
CA ARG A 163 -5.91 -2.72 -32.64
C ARG A 163 -7.27 -2.64 -31.91
N ARG A 164 -7.57 -1.48 -31.34
CA ARG A 164 -8.80 -1.17 -30.60
C ARG A 164 -9.00 -2.02 -29.31
N ARG A 165 -7.93 -2.54 -28.73
CA ARG A 165 -7.97 -3.30 -27.45
C ARG A 165 -6.72 -3.06 -26.62
N TRP A 166 -6.87 -3.19 -25.34
CA TRP A 166 -5.76 -3.20 -24.39
C TRP A 166 -5.09 -4.58 -24.39
N GLN A 167 -3.78 -4.57 -24.23
CA GLN A 167 -2.95 -5.77 -24.12
C GLN A 167 -1.84 -5.53 -23.13
N VAL A 168 -1.47 -6.56 -22.37
CA VAL A 168 -0.30 -6.50 -21.48
C VAL A 168 0.96 -6.46 -22.34
N ASP A 169 1.83 -5.50 -22.08
CA ASP A 169 3.14 -5.39 -22.73
C ASP A 169 4.07 -6.49 -22.21
N ARG A 170 4.32 -7.50 -23.02
CA ARG A 170 5.21 -8.62 -22.69
C ARG A 170 6.68 -8.23 -22.55
N ARG A 171 7.07 -7.04 -23.01
CA ARG A 171 8.45 -6.53 -22.89
C ARG A 171 8.67 -5.78 -21.59
N PHE A 172 7.59 -5.40 -20.91
CA PHE A 172 7.68 -4.73 -19.61
C PHE A 172 8.25 -5.69 -18.56
N ARG A 173 9.28 -5.23 -17.85
CA ARG A 173 9.92 -6.01 -16.80
C ARG A 173 9.36 -5.58 -15.45
N VAL A 174 8.65 -6.50 -14.81
CA VAL A 174 8.15 -6.32 -13.44
C VAL A 174 9.32 -6.49 -12.47
N PRO A 175 9.57 -5.52 -11.58
CA PRO A 175 10.59 -5.71 -10.54
C PRO A 175 10.24 -6.90 -9.64
N ARG A 176 11.26 -7.63 -9.21
CA ARG A 176 11.13 -8.79 -8.33
C ARG A 176 11.92 -8.55 -7.06
N ALA A 177 11.29 -8.76 -5.91
CA ALA A 177 11.99 -8.91 -4.65
C ALA A 177 12.51 -10.36 -4.51
N HIS A 178 13.62 -10.54 -3.80
CA HIS A 178 14.30 -11.83 -3.64
C HIS A 178 14.22 -12.34 -2.21
#